data_3fd47905a72d0256fbd700a6ddcce32d
#
_entry.id   3fd47905a72d0256fbd700a6ddcce32d
#
_cell.length_a   1.000
_cell.length_b   1.000
_cell.length_c   1.000
_cell.angle_alpha   90.00
_cell.angle_beta   90.00
_cell.angle_gamma   90.00
#
_symmetry.space_group_name_H-M   'P 1'
#
loop_
_entity.id
_entity.type
_entity.pdbx_description
1 polymer ?
#
loop_
_entity_poly.entity_id
_entity_poly.type
_entity_poly.pdbx_seq_one_letter_code
_entity_poly.pdbx_strand_id
1 'polypeptide(L)'
;MALGSFRFLAVSEGVRIAIDACRANKVRAGLTILGIAVGVFVVVAISAAIHGINQSVARDFASTGPTTFFVTRYPISFENCDGSDGTCAWLRNPPLRPNEIESLRRLSTVEVVGERLDWSAAAKYRDRTLSGAGVEGYSAEWTTISAPEVFPGRAFTAAEARTGARVAVISTLMAERLLGELDPIGKSITLNGVPFEVIGVYKDNASFLSGGERPKAVIPVQALIRYLGARAGGIGLAVKPRADVTRDEVVDDVTAAIRGQRGLRPSQESSFAIITQDKLLDTYNQIFGMFFLVMIALSGVGLIVGGVGVVAIMMISVTERTREIGVRKALGATRGTILWQFLVEAATLTGIGGAIGLFVGWLAALAIRSYSPIEASIPPMAVVAALGASAFTGILFGLLPASRASRLDPVDALRYE
;
A
#
# COMPACT_ATOMS: atom_id res chain seq x y z
N MET A 1 -39.75 4.97 -28.21
CA MET A 1 -39.83 4.69 -26.77
C MET A 1 -40.09 3.23 -26.42
N ALA A 2 -40.64 2.38 -27.28
CA ALA A 2 -40.94 0.96 -27.00
C ALA A 2 -39.74 0.00 -26.89
N LEU A 3 -38.59 0.30 -27.49
CA LEU A 3 -37.40 -0.56 -27.44
C LEU A 3 -36.64 -0.53 -26.09
N GLY A 4 -36.78 0.55 -25.33
CA GLY A 4 -36.15 0.69 -24.03
C GLY A 4 -36.83 -0.11 -22.91
N SER A 5 -38.17 -0.18 -22.93
CA SER A 5 -38.97 -0.90 -21.94
C SER A 5 -38.85 -2.44 -22.08
N PHE A 6 -38.68 -2.95 -23.30
CA PHE A 6 -38.44 -4.37 -23.57
C PHE A 6 -37.10 -4.86 -23.06
N ARG A 7 -36.05 -4.02 -23.13
CA ARG A 7 -34.71 -4.35 -22.60
C ARG A 7 -34.67 -4.37 -21.07
N PHE A 8 -35.39 -3.47 -20.41
CA PHE A 8 -35.43 -3.42 -18.95
C PHE A 8 -36.18 -4.62 -18.34
N LEU A 9 -37.31 -5.04 -18.96
CA LEU A 9 -38.06 -6.24 -18.57
C LEU A 9 -37.21 -7.51 -18.77
N ALA A 10 -36.44 -7.61 -19.89
CA ALA A 10 -35.58 -8.75 -20.13
C ALA A 10 -34.43 -8.87 -19.13
N VAL A 11 -33.90 -7.77 -18.62
CA VAL A 11 -32.83 -7.76 -17.59
C VAL A 11 -33.40 -8.20 -16.22
N SER A 12 -34.55 -7.67 -15.80
CA SER A 12 -35.19 -8.05 -14.51
C SER A 12 -35.60 -9.53 -14.50
N GLU A 13 -36.08 -10.04 -15.62
CA GLU A 13 -36.42 -11.45 -15.79
C GLU A 13 -35.17 -12.33 -15.76
N GLY A 14 -34.08 -11.93 -16.43
CA GLY A 14 -32.80 -12.63 -16.40
C GLY A 14 -32.20 -12.72 -14.99
N VAL A 15 -32.28 -11.65 -14.19
CA VAL A 15 -31.84 -11.65 -12.79
C VAL A 15 -32.63 -12.64 -11.94
N ARG A 16 -33.95 -12.68 -12.11
CA ARG A 16 -34.83 -13.58 -11.37
C ARG A 16 -34.53 -15.05 -11.71
N ILE A 17 -34.37 -15.34 -12.98
CA ILE A 17 -34.02 -16.67 -13.49
C ILE A 17 -32.65 -17.11 -12.97
N ALA A 18 -31.66 -16.21 -12.94
CA ALA A 18 -30.32 -16.52 -12.39
C ALA A 18 -30.38 -16.87 -10.89
N ILE A 19 -31.19 -16.17 -10.11
CA ILE A 19 -31.41 -16.48 -8.69
C ILE A 19 -32.07 -17.84 -8.50
N ASP A 20 -33.07 -18.19 -9.31
CA ASP A 20 -33.78 -19.45 -9.23
C ASP A 20 -32.88 -20.62 -9.66
N ALA A 21 -32.03 -20.44 -10.67
CA ALA A 21 -30.99 -21.41 -11.06
C ALA A 21 -29.97 -21.66 -9.94
N CYS A 22 -29.57 -20.61 -9.20
CA CYS A 22 -28.73 -20.75 -8.02
C CYS A 22 -29.41 -21.57 -6.90
N ARG A 23 -30.70 -21.43 -6.74
CA ARG A 23 -31.47 -22.17 -5.71
C ARG A 23 -31.65 -23.63 -6.06
N ALA A 24 -31.79 -23.96 -7.34
CA ALA A 24 -31.97 -25.33 -7.82
C ALA A 24 -30.70 -26.18 -7.62
N ASN A 25 -29.51 -25.62 -7.84
CA ASN A 25 -28.21 -26.33 -7.76
C ASN A 25 -27.22 -25.61 -6.81
N LYS A 26 -27.55 -25.52 -5.52
CA LYS A 26 -26.86 -24.71 -4.51
C LYS A 26 -25.35 -24.94 -4.42
N VAL A 27 -24.89 -26.18 -4.44
CA VAL A 27 -23.46 -26.53 -4.30
C VAL A 27 -22.66 -26.02 -5.51
N ARG A 28 -23.18 -26.27 -6.72
CA ARG A 28 -22.49 -25.89 -7.96
C ARG A 28 -22.50 -24.38 -8.15
N ALA A 29 -23.65 -23.73 -7.90
CA ALA A 29 -23.76 -22.28 -7.91
C ALA A 29 -22.82 -21.65 -6.86
N GLY A 30 -22.78 -22.20 -5.65
CA GLY A 30 -21.88 -21.75 -4.59
C GLY A 30 -20.42 -21.83 -4.98
N LEU A 31 -19.96 -22.95 -5.56
CA LEU A 31 -18.59 -23.11 -6.03
C LEU A 31 -18.23 -22.15 -7.16
N THR A 32 -19.16 -21.94 -8.11
CA THR A 32 -18.97 -20.98 -9.22
C THR A 32 -18.85 -19.55 -8.72
N ILE A 33 -19.78 -19.13 -7.85
CA ILE A 33 -19.78 -17.81 -7.24
C ILE A 33 -18.53 -17.61 -6.40
N LEU A 34 -18.10 -18.62 -5.64
CA LEU A 34 -16.90 -18.57 -4.81
C LEU A 34 -15.63 -18.42 -5.67
N GLY A 35 -15.49 -19.15 -6.77
CA GLY A 35 -14.36 -19.03 -7.69
C GLY A 35 -14.23 -17.61 -8.25
N ILE A 36 -15.33 -17.01 -8.69
CA ILE A 36 -15.36 -15.64 -9.19
C ILE A 36 -15.10 -14.63 -8.05
N ALA A 37 -15.73 -14.86 -6.89
CA ALA A 37 -15.55 -13.98 -5.73
C ALA A 37 -14.09 -13.96 -5.25
N VAL A 38 -13.39 -15.10 -5.22
CA VAL A 38 -11.97 -15.17 -4.88
C VAL A 38 -11.13 -14.43 -5.91
N GLY A 39 -11.40 -14.62 -7.22
CA GLY A 39 -10.68 -13.90 -8.27
C GLY A 39 -10.81 -12.38 -8.14
N VAL A 40 -12.03 -11.88 -7.95
CA VAL A 40 -12.32 -10.45 -7.76
C VAL A 40 -11.71 -9.93 -6.45
N PHE A 41 -11.87 -10.67 -5.35
CA PHE A 41 -11.31 -10.33 -4.04
C PHE A 41 -9.81 -10.07 -4.12
N VAL A 42 -9.05 -10.95 -4.76
CA VAL A 42 -7.59 -10.84 -4.90
C VAL A 42 -7.21 -9.54 -5.61
N VAL A 43 -7.87 -9.22 -6.73
CA VAL A 43 -7.60 -7.97 -7.48
C VAL A 43 -7.90 -6.74 -6.62
N VAL A 44 -9.03 -6.73 -5.94
CA VAL A 44 -9.46 -5.60 -5.10
C VAL A 44 -8.52 -5.40 -3.91
N ALA A 45 -8.19 -6.48 -3.20
CA ALA A 45 -7.34 -6.43 -2.01
C ALA A 45 -5.94 -5.90 -2.33
N ILE A 46 -5.34 -6.35 -3.42
CA ILE A 46 -4.01 -5.89 -3.84
C ILE A 46 -4.04 -4.45 -4.34
N SER A 47 -5.04 -4.10 -5.16
CA SER A 47 -5.19 -2.72 -5.61
C SER A 47 -5.35 -1.76 -4.44
N ALA A 48 -6.10 -2.16 -3.40
CA ALA A 48 -6.25 -1.38 -2.17
C ALA A 48 -4.93 -1.25 -1.39
N ALA A 49 -4.16 -2.34 -1.29
CA ALA A 49 -2.87 -2.33 -0.60
C ALA A 49 -1.85 -1.43 -1.31
N ILE A 50 -1.69 -1.57 -2.63
CA ILE A 50 -0.76 -0.74 -3.42
C ILE A 50 -1.16 0.73 -3.35
N HIS A 51 -2.44 1.04 -3.52
CA HIS A 51 -2.94 2.41 -3.43
C HIS A 51 -2.69 3.00 -2.03
N GLY A 52 -2.95 2.22 -0.99
CA GLY A 52 -2.72 2.62 0.40
C GLY A 52 -1.24 2.88 0.70
N ILE A 53 -0.32 2.05 0.19
CA ILE A 53 1.13 2.26 0.32
C ILE A 53 1.54 3.56 -0.37
N ASN A 54 1.13 3.76 -1.63
CA ASN A 54 1.46 4.97 -2.37
C ASN A 54 0.96 6.23 -1.64
N GLN A 55 -0.25 6.19 -1.10
CA GLN A 55 -0.83 7.29 -0.34
C GLN A 55 -0.09 7.54 0.99
N SER A 56 0.29 6.47 1.68
CA SER A 56 1.03 6.56 2.95
C SER A 56 2.42 7.14 2.72
N VAL A 57 3.15 6.68 1.70
CA VAL A 57 4.46 7.22 1.32
C VAL A 57 4.34 8.70 0.94
N ALA A 58 3.36 9.06 0.11
CA ALA A 58 3.16 10.46 -0.28
C ALA A 58 2.89 11.36 0.94
N ARG A 59 2.14 10.88 1.93
CA ARG A 59 1.87 11.60 3.17
C ARG A 59 3.11 11.76 4.04
N ASP A 60 3.91 10.70 4.18
CA ASP A 60 5.14 10.74 4.96
C ASP A 60 6.10 11.82 4.41
N PHE A 61 6.25 11.89 3.09
CA PHE A 61 7.05 12.96 2.47
C PHE A 61 6.40 14.35 2.59
N ALA A 62 5.07 14.43 2.49
CA ALA A 62 4.39 15.72 2.69
C ALA A 62 4.59 16.29 4.10
N SER A 63 4.68 15.45 5.13
CA SER A 63 4.93 15.85 6.51
C SER A 63 6.37 16.34 6.76
N THR A 64 7.33 15.85 5.96
CA THR A 64 8.76 16.27 6.06
C THR A 64 9.09 17.42 5.11
N GLY A 65 8.11 17.84 4.28
CA GLY A 65 8.28 18.78 3.19
C GLY A 65 8.38 18.04 1.84
N PRO A 66 7.54 18.41 0.86
CA PRO A 66 7.40 17.68 -0.40
C PRO A 66 8.68 17.66 -1.25
N THR A 67 9.61 18.57 -1.01
CA THR A 67 10.87 18.66 -1.71
C THR A 67 12.05 18.03 -0.96
N THR A 68 11.88 17.72 0.33
CA THR A 68 12.93 17.12 1.16
C THR A 68 13.29 15.72 0.66
N PHE A 69 14.58 15.41 0.60
CA PHE A 69 15.07 14.09 0.28
C PHE A 69 16.12 13.63 1.29
N PHE A 70 16.40 12.34 1.32
CA PHE A 70 17.35 11.78 2.27
C PHE A 70 18.61 11.29 1.58
N VAL A 71 19.75 11.56 2.21
CA VAL A 71 21.06 11.00 1.82
C VAL A 71 21.46 10.00 2.89
N THR A 72 21.63 8.75 2.48
CA THR A 72 21.92 7.64 3.40
C THR A 72 23.13 6.85 2.94
N ARG A 73 23.74 6.12 3.86
CA ARG A 73 24.83 5.21 3.54
C ARG A 73 24.39 4.07 2.64
N TYR A 74 23.19 3.52 2.90
CA TYR A 74 22.65 2.36 2.22
C TYR A 74 21.40 2.72 1.42
N PRO A 75 21.22 2.15 0.23
CA PRO A 75 19.95 2.27 -0.49
C PRO A 75 18.85 1.53 0.27
N ILE A 76 17.60 1.90 0.01
CA ILE A 76 16.48 1.06 0.37
C ILE A 76 16.47 -0.08 -0.64
N SER A 77 16.86 -1.27 -0.21
CA SER A 77 16.84 -2.49 -1.01
C SER A 77 16.11 -3.57 -0.23
N PHE A 78 15.28 -4.33 -0.95
CA PHE A 78 14.61 -5.52 -0.44
C PHE A 78 15.28 -6.81 -0.92
N GLU A 79 16.44 -6.70 -1.55
CA GLU A 79 17.25 -7.84 -1.94
C GLU A 79 17.77 -8.55 -0.69
N ASN A 80 17.65 -9.87 -0.69
CA ASN A 80 18.27 -10.70 0.33
C ASN A 80 19.79 -10.64 0.18
N CYS A 81 20.42 -9.86 1.04
CA CYS A 81 21.86 -9.74 1.11
C CYS A 81 22.43 -10.80 2.03
N ASP A 82 23.11 -11.77 1.48
CA ASP A 82 23.86 -12.78 2.24
C ASP A 82 25.24 -12.27 2.72
N GLY A 83 25.58 -11.02 2.41
CA GLY A 83 26.87 -10.40 2.73
C GLY A 83 28.02 -10.82 1.80
N SER A 84 27.73 -11.62 0.76
CA SER A 84 28.73 -11.99 -0.24
C SER A 84 29.05 -10.83 -1.19
N ASP A 85 30.25 -10.84 -1.76
CA ASP A 85 30.80 -9.74 -2.57
C ASP A 85 30.05 -9.45 -3.87
N GLY A 86 29.17 -10.38 -4.30
CA GLY A 86 28.49 -10.30 -5.59
C GLY A 86 27.10 -9.66 -5.54
N THR A 87 26.41 -9.73 -4.39
CA THR A 87 24.97 -9.36 -4.33
C THR A 87 24.70 -8.01 -3.70
N CYS A 88 25.57 -7.50 -2.79
CA CYS A 88 25.31 -6.27 -2.05
C CYS A 88 26.59 -5.43 -1.85
N ALA A 89 27.18 -4.97 -2.94
CA ALA A 89 28.37 -4.10 -2.92
C ALA A 89 28.16 -2.83 -2.06
N TRP A 90 26.94 -2.36 -1.94
CA TRP A 90 26.56 -1.19 -1.14
C TRP A 90 26.72 -1.37 0.38
N LEU A 91 26.82 -2.61 0.90
CA LEU A 91 27.12 -2.84 2.32
C LEU A 91 28.49 -2.30 2.72
N ARG A 92 29.41 -2.17 1.77
CA ARG A 92 30.75 -1.60 1.96
C ARG A 92 30.82 -0.09 1.85
N ASN A 93 29.72 0.57 1.54
CA ASN A 93 29.69 2.03 1.45
C ASN A 93 30.24 2.64 2.73
N PRO A 94 31.16 3.60 2.63
CA PRO A 94 31.66 4.31 3.81
C PRO A 94 30.57 5.16 4.43
N PRO A 95 30.62 5.42 5.76
CA PRO A 95 29.71 6.32 6.41
C PRO A 95 29.85 7.75 5.85
N LEU A 96 28.80 8.55 6.03
CA LEU A 96 28.85 9.97 5.74
C LEU A 96 29.81 10.66 6.73
N ARG A 97 30.72 11.47 6.21
CA ARG A 97 31.77 12.13 6.98
C ARG A 97 31.33 13.57 7.36
N PRO A 98 31.79 14.11 8.50
CA PRO A 98 31.46 15.48 8.89
C PRO A 98 31.82 16.55 7.86
N ASN A 99 32.95 16.38 7.13
CA ASN A 99 33.33 17.29 6.06
C ASN A 99 32.38 17.22 4.84
N GLU A 100 31.82 16.05 4.55
CA GLU A 100 30.78 15.90 3.51
C GLU A 100 29.51 16.64 3.92
N ILE A 101 29.08 16.50 5.17
CA ILE A 101 27.90 17.19 5.73
C ILE A 101 28.10 18.70 5.66
N GLU A 102 29.25 19.18 6.08
CA GLU A 102 29.56 20.61 6.07
C GLU A 102 29.64 21.18 4.64
N SER A 103 30.09 20.40 3.66
CA SER A 103 30.09 20.84 2.26
C SER A 103 28.68 20.98 1.72
N LEU A 104 27.76 20.07 2.09
CA LEU A 104 26.38 20.16 1.67
C LEU A 104 25.67 21.39 2.26
N ARG A 105 26.00 21.75 3.50
CA ARG A 105 25.47 22.99 4.13
C ARG A 105 25.89 24.27 3.42
N ARG A 106 27.00 24.23 2.66
CA ARG A 106 27.54 25.38 1.90
C ARG A 106 27.00 25.48 0.48
N LEU A 107 26.25 24.51 0.01
CA LEU A 107 25.66 24.57 -1.32
C LEU A 107 24.59 25.68 -1.37
N SER A 108 24.67 26.52 -2.39
CA SER A 108 23.73 27.64 -2.57
C SER A 108 22.29 27.17 -2.85
N THR A 109 22.13 25.96 -3.34
CA THR A 109 20.86 25.33 -3.71
C THR A 109 20.17 24.66 -2.50
N VAL A 110 20.90 24.45 -1.40
CA VAL A 110 20.40 23.82 -0.17
C VAL A 110 19.97 24.86 0.85
N GLU A 111 18.76 24.70 1.41
CA GLU A 111 18.26 25.53 2.50
C GLU A 111 18.79 25.02 3.86
N VAL A 112 18.58 23.71 4.11
CA VAL A 112 18.92 23.10 5.40
C VAL A 112 19.38 21.65 5.20
N VAL A 113 20.38 21.26 5.99
CA VAL A 113 20.84 19.85 6.12
C VAL A 113 20.71 19.43 7.57
N GLY A 114 19.83 18.50 7.86
CA GLY A 114 19.64 17.91 9.18
C GLY A 114 20.20 16.49 9.27
N GLU A 115 20.82 16.18 10.40
CA GLU A 115 21.30 14.83 10.70
C GLU A 115 20.18 14.03 11.37
N ARG A 116 20.05 12.76 10.98
CA ARG A 116 19.11 11.80 11.56
C ARG A 116 19.79 10.47 11.80
N LEU A 117 19.49 9.85 12.94
CA LEU A 117 19.94 8.52 13.29
C LEU A 117 18.82 7.77 14.02
N ASP A 118 18.39 6.67 13.46
CA ASP A 118 17.33 5.84 14.05
C ASP A 118 17.93 4.77 14.97
N TRP A 119 17.30 4.57 16.10
CA TRP A 119 17.69 3.61 17.11
C TRP A 119 16.46 2.98 17.79
N SER A 120 16.68 1.94 18.57
CA SER A 120 15.65 1.34 19.41
C SER A 120 16.18 1.16 20.82
N ALA A 121 15.38 1.52 21.81
CA ALA A 121 15.74 1.38 23.21
C ALA A 121 14.54 0.93 24.05
N ALA A 122 14.83 0.32 25.19
CA ALA A 122 13.83 0.13 26.22
C ALA A 122 13.61 1.46 26.96
N ALA A 123 12.37 1.97 26.92
CA ALA A 123 11.99 3.18 27.65
C ALA A 123 11.31 2.79 28.95
N LYS A 124 11.72 3.40 30.09
CA LYS A 124 11.15 3.08 31.40
C LYS A 124 10.85 4.35 32.19
N TYR A 125 9.74 4.34 32.87
CA TYR A 125 9.36 5.32 33.88
C TYR A 125 8.71 4.59 35.05
N ARG A 126 9.35 4.66 36.25
CA ARG A 126 8.95 3.91 37.44
C ARG A 126 8.78 2.42 37.13
N ASP A 127 7.55 1.91 37.27
CA ASP A 127 7.22 0.48 37.07
C ASP A 127 6.79 0.15 35.63
N ARG A 128 6.58 1.18 34.78
CA ARG A 128 6.18 0.99 33.38
C ARG A 128 7.39 0.91 32.47
N THR A 129 7.41 -0.13 31.61
CA THR A 129 8.50 -0.35 30.66
C THR A 129 7.92 -0.60 29.27
N LEU A 130 8.45 0.07 28.28
CA LEU A 130 8.16 -0.13 26.86
C LEU A 130 9.40 -0.76 26.22
N SER A 131 9.28 -2.02 25.84
CA SER A 131 10.35 -2.71 25.11
C SER A 131 10.33 -2.28 23.64
N GLY A 132 11.48 -1.88 23.11
CA GLY A 132 11.60 -1.54 21.69
C GLY A 132 10.95 -0.21 21.28
N ALA A 133 10.94 0.78 22.18
CA ALA A 133 10.56 2.14 21.80
C ALA A 133 11.52 2.70 20.75
N GLY A 134 10.97 3.39 19.73
CA GLY A 134 11.78 4.10 18.74
C GLY A 134 12.51 5.26 19.40
N VAL A 135 13.80 5.40 19.12
CA VAL A 135 14.58 6.57 19.54
C VAL A 135 15.21 7.19 18.30
N GLU A 136 14.81 8.40 17.99
CA GLU A 136 15.30 9.11 16.83
C GLU A 136 16.24 10.24 17.30
N GLY A 137 17.50 10.16 16.86
CA GLY A 137 18.48 11.22 17.10
C GLY A 137 18.45 12.22 15.97
N TYR A 138 18.21 13.49 16.31
CA TYR A 138 18.21 14.58 15.33
C TYR A 138 19.20 15.68 15.69
N SER A 139 19.65 16.41 14.67
CA SER A 139 20.29 17.70 14.83
C SER A 139 19.23 18.81 15.08
N ALA A 140 19.68 20.02 15.39
CA ALA A 140 18.77 21.14 15.71
C ALA A 140 17.82 21.51 14.57
N GLU A 141 18.21 21.22 13.34
CA GLU A 141 17.46 21.51 12.13
C GLU A 141 16.18 20.67 11.97
N TRP A 142 15.96 19.69 12.85
CA TRP A 142 14.75 18.86 12.88
C TRP A 142 13.45 19.69 12.85
N THR A 143 13.39 20.76 13.65
CA THR A 143 12.22 21.64 13.70
C THR A 143 11.97 22.39 12.39
N THR A 144 13.02 22.69 11.64
CA THR A 144 12.93 23.37 10.33
C THR A 144 12.55 22.42 9.21
N ILE A 145 13.01 21.16 9.29
CA ILE A 145 12.76 20.14 8.26
C ILE A 145 11.39 19.52 8.42
N SER A 146 11.08 19.02 9.62
CA SER A 146 9.85 18.27 9.89
C SER A 146 8.73 19.13 10.46
N ALA A 147 9.03 20.36 10.90
CA ALA A 147 8.10 21.30 11.53
C ALA A 147 7.09 20.63 12.49
N PRO A 148 7.55 19.80 13.46
CA PRO A 148 6.67 19.04 14.32
C PRO A 148 5.84 19.98 15.21
N GLU A 149 4.58 19.64 15.41
CA GLU A 149 3.75 20.30 16.40
C GLU A 149 4.14 19.79 17.80
N VAL A 150 4.95 20.58 18.52
CA VAL A 150 5.40 20.24 19.88
C VAL A 150 4.54 20.99 20.89
N PHE A 151 3.63 20.26 21.53
CA PHE A 151 2.79 20.78 22.60
C PHE A 151 2.25 19.62 23.46
N PRO A 152 2.35 19.70 24.81
CA PRO A 152 2.97 20.75 25.63
C PRO A 152 4.50 20.72 25.56
N GLY A 153 5.12 21.79 25.97
CA GLY A 153 6.57 21.93 26.07
C GLY A 153 7.23 22.56 24.85
N ARG A 154 8.48 22.17 24.57
CA ARG A 154 9.30 22.70 23.50
C ARG A 154 10.22 21.66 22.85
N ALA A 155 10.72 21.96 21.68
CA ALA A 155 11.83 21.24 21.08
C ALA A 155 13.18 21.62 21.75
N PHE A 156 14.21 20.80 21.51
CA PHE A 156 15.56 21.13 21.99
C PHE A 156 16.20 22.24 21.13
N THR A 157 17.03 23.04 21.79
CA THR A 157 17.76 24.14 21.16
C THR A 157 19.00 23.65 20.40
N ALA A 158 19.56 24.52 19.54
CA ALA A 158 20.82 24.23 18.84
C ALA A 158 22.00 23.99 19.82
N ALA A 159 22.00 24.63 20.98
CA ALA A 159 23.01 24.40 22.02
C ALA A 159 22.86 23.01 22.64
N GLU A 160 21.64 22.61 23.00
CA GLU A 160 21.32 21.28 23.54
C GLU A 160 21.65 20.17 22.51
N ALA A 161 21.36 20.40 21.22
CA ALA A 161 21.70 19.47 20.15
C ALA A 161 23.21 19.27 20.01
N ARG A 162 23.99 20.37 19.98
CA ARG A 162 25.46 20.31 19.84
C ARG A 162 26.16 19.71 21.05
N THR A 163 25.71 20.03 22.25
CA THR A 163 26.29 19.49 23.49
C THR A 163 25.89 18.05 23.78
N GLY A 164 24.86 17.54 23.08
CA GLY A 164 24.28 16.23 23.36
C GLY A 164 23.62 16.21 24.74
N ALA A 165 22.82 17.23 25.04
CA ALA A 165 22.08 17.32 26.30
C ALA A 165 21.13 16.12 26.44
N ARG A 166 20.95 15.65 27.68
CA ARG A 166 20.04 14.53 27.99
C ARG A 166 18.59 15.00 28.10
N VAL A 167 18.07 15.54 27.00
CA VAL A 167 16.68 15.98 26.87
C VAL A 167 15.98 15.13 25.81
N ALA A 168 14.68 14.93 25.98
CA ALA A 168 13.85 14.14 25.07
C ALA A 168 12.54 14.87 24.79
N VAL A 169 12.13 14.84 23.51
CA VAL A 169 10.77 15.15 23.07
C VAL A 169 10.10 13.84 22.75
N ILE A 170 9.00 13.51 23.41
CA ILE A 170 8.36 12.19 23.28
C ILE A 170 7.07 12.28 22.45
N SER A 171 6.72 11.21 21.77
CA SER A 171 5.45 11.14 21.05
C SER A 171 4.28 11.06 22.03
N THR A 172 3.10 11.53 21.59
CA THR A 172 1.85 11.42 22.37
C THR A 172 1.61 10.00 22.83
N LEU A 173 1.79 9.03 21.93
CA LEU A 173 1.63 7.60 22.25
C LEU A 173 2.63 7.11 23.33
N MET A 174 3.86 7.62 23.32
CA MET A 174 4.84 7.31 24.36
C MET A 174 4.47 7.93 25.70
N ALA A 175 3.99 9.17 25.70
CA ALA A 175 3.50 9.84 26.89
C ALA A 175 2.33 9.07 27.52
N GLU A 176 1.33 8.70 26.74
CA GLU A 176 0.17 7.93 27.19
C GLU A 176 0.54 6.56 27.78
N ARG A 177 1.37 5.81 27.08
CA ARG A 177 1.75 4.44 27.50
C ARG A 177 2.69 4.42 28.69
N LEU A 178 3.62 5.37 28.77
CA LEU A 178 4.66 5.39 29.80
C LEU A 178 4.26 6.19 31.04
N LEU A 179 3.64 7.36 30.84
CA LEU A 179 3.30 8.31 31.89
C LEU A 179 1.80 8.29 32.27
N GLY A 180 0.93 7.87 31.30
CA GLY A 180 -0.52 7.87 31.49
C GLY A 180 -1.06 9.31 31.50
N GLU A 181 -1.81 9.66 32.53
CA GLU A 181 -2.39 10.99 32.72
C GLU A 181 -1.46 12.01 33.42
N LEU A 182 -0.22 11.59 33.74
CA LEU A 182 0.73 12.50 34.37
C LEU A 182 1.24 13.52 33.35
N ASP A 183 1.42 14.78 33.81
CA ASP A 183 2.10 15.80 33.01
C ASP A 183 3.52 15.30 32.66
N PRO A 184 3.84 15.13 31.39
CA PRO A 184 5.12 14.59 30.95
C PRO A 184 6.28 15.56 31.11
N ILE A 185 6.04 16.88 31.16
CA ILE A 185 7.10 17.88 31.14
C ILE A 185 7.90 17.86 32.46
N GLY A 186 9.24 17.91 32.34
CA GLY A 186 10.16 17.86 33.48
C GLY A 186 10.30 16.47 34.10
N LYS A 187 9.61 15.42 33.60
CA LYS A 187 9.81 14.06 34.11
C LYS A 187 11.05 13.45 33.51
N SER A 188 11.75 12.66 34.31
CA SER A 188 12.91 11.90 33.87
C SER A 188 12.49 10.49 33.47
N ILE A 189 12.63 10.16 32.18
CA ILE A 189 12.47 8.80 31.66
C ILE A 189 13.84 8.17 31.42
N THR A 190 13.96 6.85 31.49
CA THR A 190 15.21 6.19 31.15
C THR A 190 15.09 5.52 29.77
N LEU A 191 16.09 5.72 28.94
CA LEU A 191 16.27 5.04 27.65
C LEU A 191 17.50 4.11 27.79
N ASN A 192 17.30 2.81 27.71
CA ASN A 192 18.32 1.79 28.04
C ASN A 192 19.06 2.07 29.37
N GLY A 193 18.34 2.51 30.39
CA GLY A 193 18.92 2.81 31.70
C GLY A 193 19.52 4.23 31.84
N VAL A 194 19.66 4.98 30.76
CA VAL A 194 20.18 6.38 30.81
C VAL A 194 19.01 7.35 30.99
N PRO A 195 19.09 8.25 31.98
CA PRO A 195 18.02 9.22 32.26
C PRO A 195 18.03 10.37 31.23
N PHE A 196 16.84 10.71 30.72
CA PHE A 196 16.56 11.85 29.86
C PHE A 196 15.38 12.64 30.43
N GLU A 197 15.48 13.94 30.45
CA GLU A 197 14.41 14.84 30.84
C GLU A 197 13.45 15.08 29.69
N VAL A 198 12.16 14.88 29.91
CA VAL A 198 11.11 15.17 28.91
C VAL A 198 10.86 16.68 28.89
N ILE A 199 11.17 17.32 27.76
CA ILE A 199 11.02 18.77 27.57
C ILE A 199 9.86 19.15 26.65
N GLY A 200 9.27 18.18 25.95
CA GLY A 200 8.15 18.39 25.05
C GLY A 200 7.46 17.10 24.65
N VAL A 201 6.24 17.25 24.17
CA VAL A 201 5.47 16.18 23.55
C VAL A 201 5.13 16.59 22.13
N TYR A 202 5.25 15.68 21.18
CA TYR A 202 4.86 15.93 19.80
C TYR A 202 3.86 14.91 19.30
N LYS A 203 3.00 15.35 18.39
CA LYS A 203 2.09 14.46 17.71
C LYS A 203 2.85 13.77 16.59
N ASP A 204 3.11 12.46 16.76
CA ASP A 204 3.68 11.63 15.71
C ASP A 204 2.61 11.29 14.69
N ASN A 205 2.84 11.63 13.44
CA ASN A 205 1.99 11.12 12.37
C ASN A 205 2.44 9.69 12.10
N ALA A 206 1.51 8.72 12.21
CA ALA A 206 1.79 7.33 11.91
C ALA A 206 2.46 7.22 10.54
N SER A 207 3.77 7.03 10.52
CA SER A 207 4.55 6.96 9.29
C SER A 207 4.67 5.50 8.84
N PHE A 208 4.33 5.26 7.60
CA PHE A 208 4.53 3.96 6.97
C PHE A 208 6.02 3.56 6.97
N LEU A 209 6.90 4.53 6.70
CA LEU A 209 8.36 4.33 6.65
C LEU A 209 8.96 3.96 8.00
N SER A 210 8.36 4.41 9.11
CA SER A 210 8.81 4.07 10.46
C SER A 210 8.11 2.84 11.06
N GLY A 211 7.33 2.11 10.26
CA GLY A 211 6.64 0.90 10.68
C GLY A 211 5.40 1.14 11.55
N GLY A 212 4.72 2.26 11.35
CA GLY A 212 3.47 2.60 12.00
C GLY A 212 3.63 3.41 13.28
N GLU A 213 2.50 3.59 13.98
CA GLU A 213 2.45 4.34 15.22
C GLU A 213 3.13 3.55 16.34
N ARG A 214 4.33 3.97 16.70
CA ARG A 214 5.13 3.38 17.79
C ARG A 214 5.47 4.43 18.83
N PRO A 215 5.59 4.05 20.10
CA PRO A 215 6.13 4.95 21.11
C PRO A 215 7.52 5.40 20.68
N LYS A 216 7.71 6.73 20.52
CA LYS A 216 8.97 7.30 20.04
C LYS A 216 9.48 8.39 20.96
N ALA A 217 10.79 8.52 21.07
CA ALA A 217 11.49 9.63 21.68
C ALA A 217 12.45 10.26 20.68
N VAL A 218 12.40 11.56 20.54
CA VAL A 218 13.35 12.36 19.75
C VAL A 218 14.33 13.00 20.72
N ILE A 219 15.63 12.74 20.50
CA ILE A 219 16.72 13.25 21.32
C ILE A 219 17.82 13.88 20.44
N PRO A 220 18.72 14.69 20.97
CA PRO A 220 19.90 15.12 20.23
C PRO A 220 20.70 13.95 19.68
N VAL A 221 21.08 13.98 18.39
CA VAL A 221 21.87 12.92 17.76
C VAL A 221 23.19 12.64 18.48
N GLN A 222 23.82 13.69 19.03
CA GLN A 222 25.05 13.57 19.82
C GLN A 222 24.80 12.84 21.14
N ALA A 223 23.61 13.03 21.76
CA ALA A 223 23.22 12.29 22.96
C ALA A 223 23.00 10.80 22.65
N LEU A 224 22.36 10.50 21.49
CA LEU A 224 22.16 9.13 21.04
C LEU A 224 23.49 8.37 20.86
N ILE A 225 24.47 8.99 20.22
CA ILE A 225 25.80 8.40 20.02
C ILE A 225 26.53 8.23 21.36
N ARG A 226 26.56 9.29 22.18
CA ARG A 226 27.35 9.33 23.40
C ARG A 226 26.81 8.41 24.50
N TYR A 227 25.49 8.37 24.68
CA TYR A 227 24.90 7.71 25.85
C TYR A 227 24.21 6.37 25.52
N LEU A 228 23.66 6.23 24.32
CA LEU A 228 22.98 4.98 23.93
C LEU A 228 23.82 4.08 23.03
N GLY A 229 25.07 4.49 22.73
CA GLY A 229 26.03 3.68 21.99
C GLY A 229 25.67 3.48 20.49
N ALA A 230 24.84 4.36 19.94
CA ALA A 230 24.51 4.30 18.52
C ALA A 230 25.76 4.60 17.66
N ARG A 231 25.89 3.86 16.58
CA ARG A 231 27.06 4.03 15.70
C ARG A 231 26.88 5.26 14.81
N ALA A 232 27.77 6.21 14.89
CA ALA A 232 27.76 7.42 14.03
C ALA A 232 27.75 7.09 12.53
N GLY A 233 28.26 5.90 12.14
CA GLY A 233 28.23 5.44 10.75
C GLY A 233 26.83 5.16 10.19
N GLY A 234 25.80 5.17 11.01
CA GLY A 234 24.40 5.07 10.60
C GLY A 234 23.69 6.40 10.35
N ILE A 235 24.37 7.54 10.53
CA ILE A 235 23.80 8.86 10.30
C ILE A 235 23.35 8.98 8.84
N GLY A 236 22.07 9.33 8.65
CA GLY A 236 21.50 9.81 7.41
C GLY A 236 21.30 11.32 7.46
N LEU A 237 21.18 11.94 6.30
CA LEU A 237 20.91 13.36 6.19
C LEU A 237 19.54 13.58 5.57
N ALA A 238 18.78 14.51 6.13
CA ALA A 238 17.62 15.09 5.49
C ALA A 238 18.03 16.42 4.86
N VAL A 239 17.88 16.54 3.55
CA VAL A 239 18.28 17.73 2.79
C VAL A 239 17.00 18.42 2.30
N LYS A 240 16.83 19.66 2.71
CA LYS A 240 15.73 20.52 2.27
C LYS A 240 16.25 21.48 1.21
N PRO A 241 15.77 21.39 -0.04
CA PRO A 241 16.06 22.35 -1.09
C PRO A 241 15.56 23.76 -0.75
N ARG A 242 16.17 24.77 -1.32
CA ARG A 242 15.59 26.12 -1.34
C ARG A 242 14.33 26.14 -2.18
N ALA A 243 13.42 27.06 -1.85
CA ALA A 243 12.12 27.14 -2.51
C ALA A 243 12.18 27.57 -4.00
N ASP A 244 13.28 28.21 -4.40
CA ASP A 244 13.52 28.74 -5.75
C ASP A 244 14.25 27.76 -6.67
N VAL A 245 14.64 26.57 -6.15
CA VAL A 245 15.42 25.55 -6.88
C VAL A 245 14.61 24.26 -7.01
N THR A 246 14.74 23.58 -8.13
CA THR A 246 14.09 22.30 -8.31
C THR A 246 14.78 21.22 -7.48
N ARG A 247 14.02 20.24 -6.97
CA ARG A 247 14.58 19.13 -6.19
C ARG A 247 15.67 18.38 -6.96
N ASP A 248 15.46 18.15 -8.26
CA ASP A 248 16.37 17.34 -9.08
C ASP A 248 17.72 18.05 -9.26
N GLU A 249 17.73 19.37 -9.42
CA GLU A 249 18.95 20.17 -9.46
C GLU A 249 19.74 20.06 -8.14
N VAL A 250 19.06 20.14 -6.99
CA VAL A 250 19.71 19.98 -5.70
C VAL A 250 20.22 18.55 -5.49
N VAL A 251 19.51 17.54 -5.97
CA VAL A 251 19.96 16.15 -5.95
C VAL A 251 21.25 15.97 -6.77
N ASP A 252 21.35 16.62 -7.92
CA ASP A 252 22.55 16.58 -8.77
C ASP A 252 23.72 17.30 -8.09
N ASP A 253 23.50 18.48 -7.51
CA ASP A 253 24.53 19.24 -6.76
C ASP A 253 25.06 18.46 -5.56
N VAL A 254 24.16 17.87 -4.75
CA VAL A 254 24.50 17.02 -3.61
C VAL A 254 25.29 15.78 -4.07
N THR A 255 24.85 15.17 -5.17
CA THR A 255 25.54 14.03 -5.74
C THR A 255 26.95 14.41 -6.20
N ALA A 256 27.10 15.51 -6.92
CA ALA A 256 28.39 16.00 -7.39
C ALA A 256 29.34 16.35 -6.23
N ALA A 257 28.80 17.02 -5.19
CA ALA A 257 29.60 17.40 -4.01
C ALA A 257 30.15 16.17 -3.27
N ILE A 258 29.32 15.16 -2.97
CA ILE A 258 29.78 13.95 -2.25
C ILE A 258 30.69 13.12 -3.14
N ARG A 259 30.36 12.92 -4.42
CA ARG A 259 31.22 12.19 -5.38
C ARG A 259 32.57 12.85 -5.53
N GLY A 260 32.61 14.19 -5.63
CA GLY A 260 33.85 14.96 -5.71
C GLY A 260 34.72 14.78 -4.48
N GLN A 261 34.16 14.86 -3.28
CA GLN A 261 34.90 14.66 -2.03
C GLN A 261 35.43 13.23 -1.85
N ARG A 262 34.69 12.24 -2.37
CA ARG A 262 35.11 10.82 -2.34
C ARG A 262 36.05 10.46 -3.48
N GLY A 263 36.33 11.37 -4.41
CA GLY A 263 37.18 11.13 -5.57
C GLY A 263 36.62 10.05 -6.52
N LEU A 264 35.31 9.91 -6.60
CA LEU A 264 34.67 8.90 -7.43
C LEU A 264 34.72 9.31 -8.91
N ARG A 265 35.19 8.42 -9.77
CA ARG A 265 35.17 8.63 -11.22
C ARG A 265 33.75 8.60 -11.76
N PRO A 266 33.46 9.25 -12.90
CA PRO A 266 32.12 9.23 -13.51
C PRO A 266 31.55 7.84 -13.73
N SER A 267 32.39 6.86 -14.08
CA SER A 267 31.99 5.46 -14.32
C SER A 267 31.81 4.62 -13.06
N GLN A 268 32.17 5.12 -11.88
CA GLN A 268 31.98 4.41 -10.62
C GLN A 268 30.61 4.67 -10.07
N GLU A 269 29.99 3.66 -9.48
CA GLU A 269 28.74 3.81 -8.75
C GLU A 269 28.92 4.70 -7.53
N SER A 270 27.85 5.37 -7.13
CA SER A 270 27.85 6.19 -5.93
C SER A 270 27.92 5.31 -4.68
N SER A 271 28.84 5.64 -3.77
CA SER A 271 29.03 4.94 -2.50
C SER A 271 28.11 5.50 -1.38
N PHE A 272 26.97 6.02 -1.77
CA PHE A 272 25.89 6.53 -0.92
C PHE A 272 24.58 6.43 -1.70
N ALA A 273 23.45 6.54 -1.03
CA ALA A 273 22.15 6.53 -1.66
C ALA A 273 21.42 7.86 -1.44
N ILE A 274 20.69 8.30 -2.46
CA ILE A 274 19.74 9.39 -2.35
C ILE A 274 18.34 8.80 -2.48
N ILE A 275 17.53 9.04 -1.46
CA ILE A 275 16.16 8.55 -1.35
C ILE A 275 15.24 9.75 -1.54
N THR A 276 14.63 9.82 -2.72
CA THR A 276 13.55 10.75 -3.03
C THR A 276 12.21 10.01 -2.94
N GLN A 277 11.12 10.76 -2.84
CA GLN A 277 9.77 10.19 -2.85
C GLN A 277 9.56 9.32 -4.09
N ASP A 278 9.93 9.82 -5.27
CA ASP A 278 9.71 9.10 -6.52
C ASP A 278 10.51 7.80 -6.59
N LYS A 279 11.82 7.83 -6.23
CA LYS A 279 12.64 6.61 -6.18
C LYS A 279 12.10 5.58 -5.20
N LEU A 280 11.56 6.05 -4.08
CA LEU A 280 10.94 5.15 -3.12
C LEU A 280 9.68 4.50 -3.71
N LEU A 281 8.79 5.31 -4.31
CA LEU A 281 7.59 4.81 -4.98
C LEU A 281 7.93 3.87 -6.13
N ASP A 282 8.95 4.18 -6.93
CA ASP A 282 9.42 3.30 -8.02
C ASP A 282 9.93 1.97 -7.48
N THR A 283 10.70 1.99 -6.40
CA THR A 283 11.18 0.76 -5.75
C THR A 283 10.02 -0.09 -5.23
N TYR A 284 9.05 0.52 -4.57
CA TYR A 284 7.84 -0.18 -4.14
C TYR A 284 7.03 -0.71 -5.32
N ASN A 285 6.81 0.12 -6.36
CA ASN A 285 6.06 -0.29 -7.55
C ASN A 285 6.74 -1.46 -8.29
N GLN A 286 8.07 -1.48 -8.34
CA GLN A 286 8.80 -2.59 -8.95
C GLN A 286 8.61 -3.90 -8.18
N ILE A 287 8.68 -3.87 -6.84
CA ILE A 287 8.50 -5.05 -5.99
C ILE A 287 7.05 -5.53 -6.05
N PHE A 288 6.13 -4.61 -5.78
CA PHE A 288 4.70 -4.94 -5.79
C PHE A 288 4.19 -5.27 -7.19
N GLY A 289 4.84 -4.75 -8.25
CA GLY A 289 4.56 -5.11 -9.64
C GLY A 289 4.73 -6.61 -9.90
N MET A 290 5.79 -7.23 -9.37
CA MET A 290 5.98 -8.69 -9.46
C MET A 290 4.90 -9.45 -8.70
N PHE A 291 4.62 -9.05 -7.46
CA PHE A 291 3.51 -9.64 -6.68
C PHE A 291 2.17 -9.45 -7.38
N PHE A 292 1.92 -8.28 -7.95
CA PHE A 292 0.70 -7.98 -8.69
C PHE A 292 0.53 -8.89 -9.90
N LEU A 293 1.58 -9.16 -10.65
CA LEU A 293 1.56 -10.09 -11.79
C LEU A 293 1.20 -11.52 -11.36
N VAL A 294 1.83 -12.03 -10.30
CA VAL A 294 1.53 -13.35 -9.74
C VAL A 294 0.07 -13.43 -9.30
N MET A 295 -0.42 -12.38 -8.66
CA MET A 295 -1.79 -12.34 -8.14
C MET A 295 -2.84 -12.15 -9.23
N ILE A 296 -2.53 -11.42 -10.32
CA ILE A 296 -3.39 -11.38 -11.52
C ILE A 296 -3.48 -12.78 -12.14
N ALA A 297 -2.36 -13.50 -12.25
CA ALA A 297 -2.38 -14.87 -12.74
C ALA A 297 -3.25 -15.78 -11.86
N LEU A 298 -3.11 -15.67 -10.53
CA LEU A 298 -3.91 -16.43 -9.56
C LEU A 298 -5.40 -16.06 -9.64
N SER A 299 -5.71 -14.76 -9.75
CA SER A 299 -7.06 -14.26 -9.99
C SER A 299 -7.63 -14.81 -11.30
N GLY A 300 -6.82 -14.83 -12.37
CA GLY A 300 -7.20 -15.41 -13.67
C GLY A 300 -7.58 -16.87 -13.54
N VAL A 301 -6.84 -17.66 -12.78
CA VAL A 301 -7.20 -19.06 -12.48
C VAL A 301 -8.54 -19.14 -11.78
N GLY A 302 -8.78 -18.32 -10.76
CA GLY A 302 -10.06 -18.26 -10.05
C GLY A 302 -11.23 -17.91 -10.98
N LEU A 303 -11.05 -16.93 -11.86
CA LEU A 303 -12.05 -16.54 -12.87
C LEU A 303 -12.28 -17.64 -13.92
N ILE A 304 -11.25 -18.35 -14.35
CA ILE A 304 -11.39 -19.49 -15.28
C ILE A 304 -12.17 -20.62 -14.61
N VAL A 305 -11.83 -21.01 -13.39
CA VAL A 305 -12.53 -22.05 -12.63
C VAL A 305 -14.00 -21.68 -12.42
N GLY A 306 -14.24 -20.41 -12.01
CA GLY A 306 -15.59 -19.86 -11.90
C GLY A 306 -16.31 -19.87 -13.26
N GLY A 307 -15.63 -19.49 -14.35
CA GLY A 307 -16.16 -19.48 -15.70
C GLY A 307 -16.57 -20.88 -16.20
N VAL A 308 -15.76 -21.91 -15.93
CA VAL A 308 -16.12 -23.31 -16.22
C VAL A 308 -17.38 -23.71 -15.46
N GLY A 309 -17.51 -23.27 -14.20
CA GLY A 309 -18.72 -23.46 -13.41
C GLY A 309 -19.95 -22.78 -14.05
N VAL A 310 -19.80 -21.58 -14.61
CA VAL A 310 -20.87 -20.89 -15.36
C VAL A 310 -21.29 -21.71 -16.57
N VAL A 311 -20.34 -22.23 -17.38
CA VAL A 311 -20.66 -23.11 -18.52
C VAL A 311 -21.49 -24.31 -18.07
N ALA A 312 -21.07 -24.97 -16.98
CA ALA A 312 -21.74 -26.17 -16.48
C ALA A 312 -23.18 -25.86 -16.01
N ILE A 313 -23.39 -24.78 -15.25
CA ILE A 313 -24.72 -24.37 -14.78
C ILE A 313 -25.61 -24.01 -15.96
N MET A 314 -25.11 -23.18 -16.86
CA MET A 314 -25.86 -22.72 -18.03
C MET A 314 -26.22 -23.87 -18.98
N MET A 315 -25.33 -24.84 -19.16
CA MET A 315 -25.64 -26.03 -20.00
C MET A 315 -26.79 -26.85 -19.42
N ILE A 316 -26.81 -27.03 -18.10
CA ILE A 316 -27.92 -27.71 -17.41
C ILE A 316 -29.20 -26.90 -17.54
N SER A 317 -29.15 -25.60 -17.29
CA SER A 317 -30.31 -24.69 -17.45
C SER A 317 -30.89 -24.76 -18.88
N VAL A 318 -30.04 -24.81 -19.90
CA VAL A 318 -30.48 -24.95 -21.30
C VAL A 318 -31.18 -26.26 -21.52
N THR A 319 -30.65 -27.40 -21.00
CA THR A 319 -31.28 -28.72 -21.16
C THR A 319 -32.61 -28.82 -20.42
N GLU A 320 -32.68 -28.34 -19.16
CA GLU A 320 -33.90 -28.33 -18.37
C GLU A 320 -35.02 -27.44 -18.98
N ARG A 321 -34.64 -26.37 -19.70
CA ARG A 321 -35.57 -25.42 -20.34
C ARG A 321 -35.68 -25.57 -21.85
N THR A 322 -35.23 -26.68 -22.42
CA THR A 322 -35.24 -26.92 -23.88
C THR A 322 -36.64 -26.69 -24.48
N ARG A 323 -37.67 -27.22 -23.86
CA ARG A 323 -39.10 -27.08 -24.31
C ARG A 323 -39.57 -25.61 -24.25
N GLU A 324 -39.21 -24.88 -23.19
CA GLU A 324 -39.57 -23.47 -23.04
C GLU A 324 -38.91 -22.62 -24.13
N ILE A 325 -37.63 -22.88 -24.44
CA ILE A 325 -36.88 -22.23 -25.54
C ILE A 325 -37.56 -22.53 -26.88
N GLY A 326 -37.99 -23.78 -27.08
CA GLY A 326 -38.71 -24.23 -28.28
C GLY A 326 -40.02 -23.45 -28.47
N VAL A 327 -40.83 -23.32 -27.41
CA VAL A 327 -42.08 -22.54 -27.43
C VAL A 327 -41.81 -21.04 -27.75
N ARG A 328 -40.81 -20.44 -27.13
CA ARG A 328 -40.48 -19.03 -27.41
C ARG A 328 -40.07 -18.81 -28.87
N LYS A 329 -39.30 -19.74 -29.42
CA LYS A 329 -38.90 -19.70 -30.83
C LYS A 329 -40.07 -19.95 -31.78
N ALA A 330 -41.00 -20.86 -31.47
CA ALA A 330 -42.20 -21.11 -32.24
C ALA A 330 -43.10 -19.87 -32.25
N LEU A 331 -43.13 -19.07 -31.17
CA LEU A 331 -43.81 -17.78 -31.07
C LEU A 331 -43.07 -16.59 -31.74
N GLY A 332 -41.92 -16.87 -32.43
CA GLY A 332 -41.20 -15.85 -33.21
C GLY A 332 -40.00 -15.20 -32.52
N ALA A 333 -39.54 -15.71 -31.39
CA ALA A 333 -38.32 -15.19 -30.77
C ALA A 333 -37.09 -15.39 -31.68
N THR A 334 -36.33 -14.33 -31.93
CA THR A 334 -35.11 -14.38 -32.74
C THR A 334 -33.94 -15.05 -32.01
N ARG A 335 -32.98 -15.59 -32.77
CA ARG A 335 -31.74 -16.17 -32.20
C ARG A 335 -31.03 -15.16 -31.30
N GLY A 336 -30.99 -13.88 -31.69
CA GLY A 336 -30.38 -12.81 -30.91
C GLY A 336 -31.06 -12.56 -29.57
N THR A 337 -32.40 -12.67 -29.52
CA THR A 337 -33.18 -12.50 -28.29
C THR A 337 -32.84 -13.59 -27.27
N ILE A 338 -32.80 -14.86 -27.71
CA ILE A 338 -32.41 -15.98 -26.86
C ILE A 338 -30.95 -15.88 -26.39
N LEU A 339 -30.04 -15.57 -27.32
CA LEU A 339 -28.62 -15.38 -27.00
C LEU A 339 -28.44 -14.29 -25.91
N TRP A 340 -29.07 -13.12 -26.10
CA TRP A 340 -29.00 -12.01 -25.17
C TRP A 340 -29.53 -12.37 -23.78
N GLN A 341 -30.64 -13.07 -23.73
CA GLN A 341 -31.23 -13.51 -22.46
C GLN A 341 -30.24 -14.37 -21.64
N PHE A 342 -29.64 -15.41 -22.27
CA PHE A 342 -28.70 -16.28 -21.60
C PHE A 342 -27.38 -15.61 -21.25
N LEU A 343 -26.93 -14.62 -22.05
CA LEU A 343 -25.76 -13.80 -21.70
C LEU A 343 -26.02 -12.90 -20.48
N VAL A 344 -27.20 -12.31 -20.37
CA VAL A 344 -27.61 -11.54 -19.19
C VAL A 344 -27.68 -12.43 -17.95
N GLU A 345 -28.20 -13.65 -18.09
CA GLU A 345 -28.25 -14.63 -17.00
C GLU A 345 -26.82 -14.99 -16.51
N ALA A 346 -25.91 -15.30 -17.43
CA ALA A 346 -24.51 -15.58 -17.13
C ALA A 346 -23.81 -14.37 -16.47
N ALA A 347 -23.98 -13.18 -17.03
CA ALA A 347 -23.40 -11.94 -16.49
C ALA A 347 -23.94 -11.60 -15.10
N THR A 348 -25.22 -11.91 -14.83
CA THR A 348 -25.82 -11.72 -13.51
C THR A 348 -25.22 -12.68 -12.48
N LEU A 349 -25.05 -13.95 -12.84
CA LEU A 349 -24.45 -14.95 -11.96
C LEU A 349 -23.01 -14.55 -11.57
N THR A 350 -22.22 -14.16 -12.56
CA THR A 350 -20.83 -13.70 -12.31
C THR A 350 -20.79 -12.36 -11.61
N GLY A 351 -21.75 -11.47 -11.88
CA GLY A 351 -21.89 -10.18 -11.20
C GLY A 351 -22.17 -10.33 -9.69
N ILE A 352 -22.98 -11.33 -9.30
CA ILE A 352 -23.18 -11.66 -7.88
C ILE A 352 -21.85 -12.10 -7.24
N GLY A 353 -21.10 -12.99 -7.91
CA GLY A 353 -19.76 -13.39 -7.46
C GLY A 353 -18.81 -12.19 -7.33
N GLY A 354 -18.83 -11.31 -8.33
CA GLY A 354 -18.06 -10.07 -8.33
C GLY A 354 -18.41 -9.13 -7.17
N ALA A 355 -19.69 -8.95 -6.91
CA ALA A 355 -20.17 -8.13 -5.79
C ALA A 355 -19.77 -8.71 -4.42
N ILE A 356 -19.86 -10.02 -4.25
CA ILE A 356 -19.40 -10.71 -3.02
C ILE A 356 -17.88 -10.56 -2.89
N GLY A 357 -17.10 -10.77 -3.96
CA GLY A 357 -15.65 -10.59 -3.95
C GLY A 357 -15.23 -9.16 -3.62
N LEU A 358 -15.93 -8.16 -4.17
CA LEU A 358 -15.73 -6.76 -3.85
C LEU A 358 -16.04 -6.45 -2.37
N PHE A 359 -17.14 -6.99 -1.85
CA PHE A 359 -17.52 -6.80 -0.44
C PHE A 359 -16.51 -7.41 0.52
N VAL A 360 -16.04 -8.63 0.24
CA VAL A 360 -14.98 -9.28 1.03
C VAL A 360 -13.65 -8.52 0.90
N GLY A 361 -13.32 -8.02 -0.30
CA GLY A 361 -12.17 -7.16 -0.53
C GLY A 361 -12.23 -5.85 0.24
N TRP A 362 -13.41 -5.24 0.35
CA TRP A 362 -13.64 -4.06 1.17
C TRP A 362 -13.45 -4.35 2.67
N LEU A 363 -13.97 -5.47 3.16
CA LEU A 363 -13.74 -5.91 4.54
C LEU A 363 -12.25 -6.16 4.83
N ALA A 364 -11.54 -6.77 3.89
CA ALA A 364 -10.09 -6.96 4.01
C ALA A 364 -9.33 -5.63 4.04
N ALA A 365 -9.71 -4.66 3.20
CA ALA A 365 -9.11 -3.31 3.23
C ALA A 365 -9.35 -2.61 4.57
N LEU A 366 -10.55 -2.74 5.15
CA LEU A 366 -10.84 -2.24 6.51
C LEU A 366 -9.98 -2.93 7.57
N ALA A 367 -9.80 -4.24 7.48
CA ALA A 367 -8.95 -4.99 8.40
C ALA A 367 -7.49 -4.54 8.29
N ILE A 368 -6.95 -4.41 7.07
CA ILE A 368 -5.60 -3.87 6.84
C ILE A 368 -5.44 -2.50 7.49
N ARG A 369 -6.41 -1.61 7.29
CA ARG A 369 -6.40 -0.27 7.91
C ARG A 369 -6.43 -0.29 9.43
N SER A 370 -7.09 -1.29 10.04
CA SER A 370 -7.21 -1.41 11.50
C SER A 370 -5.97 -1.97 12.17
N TYR A 371 -5.27 -2.90 11.50
CA TYR A 371 -4.13 -3.64 12.06
C TYR A 371 -2.77 -3.22 11.49
N SER A 372 -2.75 -2.35 10.47
CA SER A 372 -1.54 -1.90 9.78
C SER A 372 -1.53 -0.37 9.65
N PRO A 373 -0.35 0.27 9.62
CA PRO A 373 -0.23 1.70 9.35
C PRO A 373 -0.57 2.08 7.90
N ILE A 374 -0.96 1.11 7.09
CA ILE A 374 -1.30 1.32 5.68
C ILE A 374 -2.74 1.82 5.58
N GLU A 375 -2.95 2.99 5.04
CA GLU A 375 -4.30 3.48 4.73
C GLU A 375 -4.85 2.80 3.47
N ALA A 376 -5.16 1.50 3.58
CA ALA A 376 -5.75 0.76 2.50
C ALA A 376 -7.10 1.38 2.11
N SER A 377 -7.18 1.92 0.90
CA SER A 377 -8.40 2.44 0.28
C SER A 377 -8.56 1.86 -1.11
N ILE A 378 -9.78 1.49 -1.47
CA ILE A 378 -10.06 0.90 -2.76
C ILE A 378 -10.20 2.02 -3.79
N PRO A 379 -9.30 2.13 -4.79
CA PRO A 379 -9.45 3.14 -5.82
C PRO A 379 -10.69 2.83 -6.69
N PRO A 380 -11.47 3.84 -7.10
CA PRO A 380 -12.67 3.64 -7.93
C PRO A 380 -12.41 2.82 -9.19
N MET A 381 -11.23 2.98 -9.78
CA MET A 381 -10.82 2.23 -10.97
C MET A 381 -10.71 0.73 -10.72
N ALA A 382 -10.28 0.31 -9.53
CA ALA A 382 -10.23 -1.10 -9.15
C ALA A 382 -11.64 -1.70 -9.03
N VAL A 383 -12.60 -0.95 -8.53
CA VAL A 383 -14.01 -1.38 -8.48
C VAL A 383 -14.56 -1.62 -9.89
N VAL A 384 -14.35 -0.66 -10.80
CA VAL A 384 -14.79 -0.77 -12.20
C VAL A 384 -14.08 -1.94 -12.89
N ALA A 385 -12.77 -2.09 -12.71
CA ALA A 385 -12.00 -3.19 -13.29
C ALA A 385 -12.45 -4.55 -12.77
N ALA A 386 -12.71 -4.68 -11.47
CA ALA A 386 -13.14 -5.92 -10.84
C ALA A 386 -14.53 -6.35 -11.31
N LEU A 387 -15.50 -5.44 -11.32
CA LEU A 387 -16.85 -5.71 -11.81
C LEU A 387 -16.84 -5.95 -13.32
N GLY A 388 -16.03 -5.20 -14.07
CA GLY A 388 -15.85 -5.39 -15.51
C GLY A 388 -15.28 -6.77 -15.84
N ALA A 389 -14.26 -7.21 -15.11
CA ALA A 389 -13.64 -8.54 -15.28
C ALA A 389 -14.64 -9.66 -14.96
N SER A 390 -15.43 -9.53 -13.89
CA SER A 390 -16.48 -10.53 -13.57
C SER A 390 -17.56 -10.61 -14.63
N ALA A 391 -18.05 -9.47 -15.13
CA ALA A 391 -19.04 -9.42 -16.21
C ALA A 391 -18.48 -9.98 -17.53
N PHE A 392 -17.24 -9.61 -17.87
CA PHE A 392 -16.54 -10.14 -19.05
C PHE A 392 -16.40 -11.67 -18.98
N THR A 393 -16.02 -12.21 -17.82
CA THR A 393 -15.95 -13.65 -17.59
C THR A 393 -17.32 -14.32 -17.81
N GLY A 394 -18.39 -13.72 -17.27
CA GLY A 394 -19.75 -14.22 -17.48
C GLY A 394 -20.17 -14.23 -18.95
N ILE A 395 -19.87 -13.19 -19.68
CA ILE A 395 -20.17 -13.09 -21.12
C ILE A 395 -19.32 -14.13 -21.90
N LEU A 396 -18.02 -14.20 -21.64
CA LEU A 396 -17.10 -15.07 -22.35
C LEU A 396 -17.49 -16.55 -22.20
N PHE A 397 -17.66 -17.00 -20.97
CA PHE A 397 -18.01 -18.39 -20.67
C PHE A 397 -19.49 -18.69 -20.90
N GLY A 398 -20.38 -17.71 -20.79
CA GLY A 398 -21.80 -17.84 -21.12
C GLY A 398 -22.08 -17.92 -22.63
N LEU A 399 -21.15 -17.46 -23.47
CA LEU A 399 -21.36 -17.41 -24.93
C LEU A 399 -21.60 -18.81 -25.53
N LEU A 400 -20.88 -19.83 -25.08
CA LEU A 400 -20.98 -21.19 -25.59
C LEU A 400 -22.36 -21.83 -25.31
N PRO A 401 -22.87 -21.88 -24.06
CA PRO A 401 -24.21 -22.39 -23.79
C PRO A 401 -25.31 -21.51 -24.42
N ALA A 402 -25.16 -20.18 -24.39
CA ALA A 402 -26.12 -19.27 -25.00
C ALA A 402 -26.23 -19.48 -26.53
N SER A 403 -25.11 -19.71 -27.20
CA SER A 403 -25.10 -20.00 -28.65
C SER A 403 -25.78 -21.32 -28.97
N ARG A 404 -25.58 -22.35 -28.13
CA ARG A 404 -26.28 -23.64 -28.27
C ARG A 404 -27.80 -23.48 -28.11
N ALA A 405 -28.22 -22.78 -27.03
CA ALA A 405 -29.64 -22.50 -26.79
C ALA A 405 -30.29 -21.74 -27.96
N SER A 406 -29.57 -20.74 -28.52
CA SER A 406 -30.05 -19.92 -29.62
C SER A 406 -30.20 -20.69 -30.97
N ARG A 407 -29.51 -21.82 -31.10
CA ARG A 407 -29.54 -22.66 -32.34
C ARG A 407 -30.49 -23.85 -32.27
N LEU A 408 -31.13 -24.12 -31.12
CA LEU A 408 -32.11 -25.20 -31.00
C LEU A 408 -33.21 -25.08 -32.05
N ASP A 409 -33.56 -26.21 -32.67
CA ASP A 409 -34.70 -26.27 -33.58
C ASP A 409 -36.01 -26.32 -32.78
N PRO A 410 -37.01 -25.45 -33.07
CA PRO A 410 -38.26 -25.47 -32.34
C PRO A 410 -39.00 -26.82 -32.37
N VAL A 411 -38.92 -27.56 -33.50
CA VAL A 411 -39.61 -28.83 -33.66
C VAL A 411 -38.94 -29.91 -32.78
N ASP A 412 -37.61 -29.98 -32.80
CA ASP A 412 -36.85 -30.92 -31.97
C ASP A 412 -37.00 -30.60 -30.49
N ALA A 413 -36.97 -29.28 -30.12
CA ALA A 413 -37.14 -28.84 -28.73
C ALA A 413 -38.51 -29.18 -28.14
N LEU A 414 -39.57 -29.17 -28.94
CA LEU A 414 -40.92 -29.52 -28.49
C LEU A 414 -41.16 -31.05 -28.38
N ARG A 415 -40.34 -31.84 -29.04
CA ARG A 415 -40.36 -33.33 -28.98
C ARG A 415 -39.50 -33.91 -27.86
N TYR A 416 -38.70 -33.04 -27.20
CA TYR A 416 -37.83 -33.46 -26.10
C TYR A 416 -38.71 -33.78 -24.87
N GLU A 417 -38.67 -35.07 -24.44
CA GLU A 417 -39.31 -35.56 -23.21
C GLU A 417 -38.37 -35.36 -22.00
#